data_bd0dc26c4d85e91f012d97650d307df1
#
_entry.id   bd0dc26c4d85e91f012d97650d307df1
#
_cell.length_a   1.000
_cell.length_b   1.000
_cell.length_c   1.000
_cell.angle_alpha   90.00
_cell.angle_beta   90.00
_cell.angle_gamma   90.00
#
_symmetry.space_group_name_H-M   'P 1'
#
loop_
_entity.id
_entity.type
_entity.pdbx_description
1 polymer ?
#
loop_
_entity_poly.entity_id
_entity_poly.type
_entity_poly.pdbx_seq_one_letter_code
_entity_poly.pdbx_strand_id
1 'polypeptide(L)'
;MVCPPEVRAGQRADRVLDEFGLMLGSLPPAARKALAAALVLLDQGARLYPPARGRRLARLGDQVAGAYVRAVLARRGPAAELIRRLMSVITMCYYELPEVQREIGYDPAPYIAAVSRQRLESYGPDIRAGEAAVTAAPEHGPPERGAPERGAP
;
A
#
# COMPACT_ATOMS: atom_id res chain seq x y z
N MET A 1 -13.58 6.45 12.01
CA MET A 1 -14.14 5.08 12.09
C MET A 1 -13.74 4.41 10.79
N VAL A 2 -12.78 3.50 10.80
CA VAL A 2 -12.15 3.00 9.55
C VAL A 2 -12.91 1.82 8.96
N CYS A 3 -13.53 1.00 9.80
CA CYS A 3 -14.32 -0.15 9.35
C CYS A 3 -15.67 -0.15 10.05
N PRO A 4 -16.76 -0.48 9.34
CA PRO A 4 -18.06 -0.74 9.95
C PRO A 4 -17.96 -1.79 11.05
N PRO A 5 -18.80 -1.72 12.12
CA PRO A 5 -18.74 -2.66 13.24
C PRO A 5 -18.95 -4.13 12.80
N GLU A 6 -19.66 -4.35 11.71
CA GLU A 6 -19.91 -5.68 11.15
C GLU A 6 -18.63 -6.34 10.59
N VAL A 7 -17.60 -5.55 10.29
CA VAL A 7 -16.32 -6.04 9.73
C VAL A 7 -15.35 -6.48 10.81
N ARG A 8 -15.56 -6.07 12.07
CA ARG A 8 -14.64 -6.38 13.17
C ARG A 8 -14.67 -7.83 13.64
N ALA A 9 -15.69 -8.57 13.30
CA ALA A 9 -15.87 -9.95 13.70
C ALA A 9 -16.14 -10.81 12.47
N GLY A 10 -15.13 -11.50 11.94
CA GLY A 10 -15.34 -12.52 10.94
C GLY A 10 -14.34 -12.54 9.79
N GLN A 11 -14.59 -13.41 8.83
CA GLN A 11 -13.74 -13.70 7.66
C GLN A 11 -13.29 -12.46 6.86
N ARG A 12 -14.04 -11.34 6.90
CA ARG A 12 -13.64 -10.11 6.19
C ARG A 12 -12.43 -9.43 6.83
N ALA A 13 -12.35 -9.42 8.16
CA ALA A 13 -11.20 -8.84 8.85
C ALA A 13 -9.92 -9.62 8.54
N ASP A 14 -10.00 -10.94 8.53
CA ASP A 14 -8.87 -11.80 8.20
C ASP A 14 -8.42 -11.55 6.75
N ARG A 15 -9.34 -11.46 5.80
CA ARG A 15 -9.01 -11.16 4.39
C ARG A 15 -8.39 -9.79 4.20
N VAL A 16 -8.87 -8.75 4.89
CA VAL A 16 -8.23 -7.41 4.88
C VAL A 16 -6.82 -7.50 5.43
N LEU A 17 -6.58 -8.30 6.47
CA LEU A 17 -5.24 -8.50 7.03
C LEU A 17 -4.32 -9.28 6.09
N ASP A 18 -4.85 -10.26 5.36
CA ASP A 18 -4.10 -11.01 4.34
C ASP A 18 -3.67 -10.08 3.20
N GLU A 19 -4.59 -9.29 2.64
CA GLU A 19 -4.29 -8.29 1.59
C GLU A 19 -3.28 -7.25 2.08
N PHE A 20 -3.45 -6.77 3.31
CA PHE A 20 -2.49 -5.87 3.94
C PHE A 20 -1.12 -6.53 4.09
N GLY A 21 -1.08 -7.82 4.46
CA GLY A 21 0.15 -8.62 4.55
C GLY A 21 0.87 -8.74 3.21
N LEU A 22 0.14 -8.99 2.12
CA LEU A 22 0.68 -9.03 0.75
C LEU A 22 1.28 -7.67 0.35
N MET A 23 0.56 -6.59 0.63
CA MET A 23 1.05 -5.23 0.35
C MET A 23 2.32 -4.92 1.15
N LEU A 24 2.40 -5.32 2.42
CA LEU A 24 3.62 -5.17 3.22
C LEU A 24 4.78 -5.99 2.66
N GLY A 25 4.49 -7.15 2.06
CA GLY A 25 5.48 -8.01 1.40
C GLY A 25 6.20 -7.32 0.25
N SER A 26 5.53 -6.40 -0.46
CA SER A 26 6.12 -5.64 -1.58
C SER A 26 7.03 -4.49 -1.15
N LEU A 27 7.02 -4.10 0.14
CA LEU A 27 7.87 -3.03 0.64
C LEU A 27 9.36 -3.44 0.70
N PRO A 28 10.28 -2.51 0.46
CA PRO A 28 11.71 -2.74 0.71
C PRO A 28 11.97 -3.21 2.15
N PRO A 29 12.97 -4.09 2.37
CA PRO A 29 13.25 -4.65 3.70
C PRO A 29 13.45 -3.61 4.81
N ALA A 30 14.09 -2.48 4.48
CA ALA A 30 14.29 -1.38 5.43
C ALA A 30 12.96 -0.74 5.85
N ALA A 31 12.04 -0.50 4.91
CA ALA A 31 10.72 0.07 5.18
C ALA A 31 9.87 -0.89 6.03
N ARG A 32 9.90 -2.20 5.75
CA ARG A 32 9.21 -3.21 6.58
C ARG A 32 9.71 -3.22 8.03
N LYS A 33 11.04 -3.17 8.23
CA LYS A 33 11.63 -3.12 9.57
C LYS A 33 11.24 -1.84 10.31
N ALA A 34 11.28 -0.69 9.63
CA ALA A 34 10.88 0.59 10.20
C ALA A 34 9.39 0.58 10.61
N LEU A 35 8.52 0.05 9.75
CA LEU A 35 7.09 -0.07 10.06
C LEU A 35 6.85 -1.01 11.23
N ALA A 36 7.50 -2.17 11.28
CA ALA A 36 7.39 -3.11 12.38
C ALA A 36 7.83 -2.46 13.71
N ALA A 37 8.96 -1.75 13.72
CA ALA A 37 9.42 -1.03 14.89
C ALA A 37 8.42 0.06 15.33
N ALA A 38 7.85 0.81 14.38
CA ALA A 38 6.85 1.84 14.66
C ALA A 38 5.56 1.24 15.25
N LEU A 39 5.10 0.08 14.76
CA LEU A 39 3.95 -0.63 15.31
C LEU A 39 4.21 -1.15 16.72
N VAL A 40 5.41 -1.67 16.98
CA VAL A 40 5.82 -2.07 18.33
C VAL A 40 5.83 -0.87 19.28
N LEU A 41 6.37 0.28 18.86
CA LEU A 41 6.35 1.50 19.65
C LEU A 41 4.92 1.98 19.95
N LEU A 42 4.02 1.89 18.97
CA LEU A 42 2.61 2.23 19.16
C LEU A 42 1.93 1.28 20.15
N ASP A 43 2.19 -0.03 20.05
CA ASP A 43 1.67 -1.04 20.98
C ASP A 43 2.15 -0.80 22.41
N GLN A 44 3.45 -0.58 22.58
CA GLN A 44 4.04 -0.32 23.90
C GLN A 44 3.63 1.05 24.45
N GLY A 45 3.48 2.05 23.58
CA GLY A 45 3.05 3.41 23.97
C GLY A 45 1.69 3.44 24.65
N ALA A 46 0.83 2.47 24.38
CA ALA A 46 -0.45 2.33 25.05
C ALA A 46 -0.30 2.15 26.59
N ARG A 47 0.82 1.61 27.07
CA ARG A 47 1.09 1.45 28.51
C ARG A 47 1.14 2.78 29.27
N LEU A 48 1.50 3.85 28.57
CA LEU A 48 1.56 5.21 29.13
C LEU A 48 0.19 5.91 29.11
N TYR A 49 -0.82 5.28 28.50
CA TYR A 49 -2.18 5.81 28.47
C TYR A 49 -2.93 5.38 29.76
N PRO A 50 -3.35 6.32 30.62
CA PRO A 50 -3.88 5.99 31.93
C PRO A 50 -5.02 4.97 31.96
N PRO A 51 -6.02 5.03 31.02
CA PRO A 51 -7.08 4.03 30.97
C PRO A 51 -6.60 2.62 30.60
N ALA A 52 -5.41 2.48 30.00
CA ALA A 52 -4.85 1.18 29.64
C ALA A 52 -4.25 0.42 30.85
N ARG A 53 -4.05 1.10 31.99
CA ARG A 53 -3.52 0.49 33.22
C ARG A 53 -2.25 -0.32 33.01
N GLY A 54 -1.29 0.22 32.22
CA GLY A 54 0.00 -0.42 31.91
C GLY A 54 -0.08 -1.55 30.90
N ARG A 55 -1.26 -1.82 30.30
CA ARG A 55 -1.42 -2.84 29.25
C ARG A 55 -1.00 -2.29 27.90
N ARG A 56 -0.42 -3.13 27.07
CA ARG A 56 -0.12 -2.82 25.65
C ARG A 56 -1.38 -2.85 24.82
N LEU A 57 -1.37 -2.16 23.64
CA LEU A 57 -2.52 -1.99 22.76
C LEU A 57 -3.18 -3.33 22.39
N ALA A 58 -2.38 -4.33 22.00
CA ALA A 58 -2.86 -5.67 21.64
C ALA A 58 -3.62 -6.42 22.76
N ARG A 59 -3.56 -5.93 24.00
CA ARG A 59 -4.26 -6.52 25.15
C ARG A 59 -5.38 -5.65 25.70
N LEU A 60 -5.72 -4.57 25.01
CA LEU A 60 -6.83 -3.69 25.37
C LEU A 60 -8.13 -4.19 24.75
N GLY A 61 -9.23 -4.02 25.46
CA GLY A 61 -10.55 -4.16 24.85
C GLY A 61 -10.82 -3.00 23.87
N ASP A 62 -11.71 -3.23 22.90
CA ASP A 62 -11.98 -2.32 21.78
C ASP A 62 -12.26 -0.87 22.17
N GLN A 63 -13.01 -0.69 23.26
CA GLN A 63 -13.36 0.66 23.75
C GLN A 63 -12.11 1.45 24.18
N VAL A 64 -11.23 0.83 24.95
CA VAL A 64 -10.02 1.47 25.47
C VAL A 64 -8.98 1.63 24.35
N ALA A 65 -8.83 0.60 23.50
CA ALA A 65 -7.97 0.66 22.32
C ALA A 65 -8.39 1.79 21.38
N GLY A 66 -9.69 1.89 21.08
CA GLY A 66 -10.24 2.97 20.25
C GLY A 66 -10.05 4.36 20.88
N ALA A 67 -10.19 4.49 22.20
CA ALA A 67 -9.94 5.74 22.89
C ALA A 67 -8.45 6.12 22.84
N TYR A 68 -7.55 5.17 23.00
CA TYR A 68 -6.11 5.39 22.84
C TYR A 68 -5.74 5.85 21.43
N VAL A 69 -6.23 5.16 20.40
CA VAL A 69 -5.98 5.53 19.00
C VAL A 69 -6.50 6.96 18.72
N ARG A 70 -7.71 7.30 19.18
CA ARG A 70 -8.24 8.67 19.05
C ARG A 70 -7.37 9.70 19.78
N ALA A 71 -6.87 9.37 20.97
CA ALA A 71 -6.00 10.26 21.72
C ALA A 71 -4.65 10.49 21.02
N VAL A 72 -4.10 9.48 20.35
CA VAL A 72 -2.88 9.62 19.53
C VAL A 72 -3.18 10.46 18.29
N LEU A 73 -4.29 10.22 17.60
CA LEU A 73 -4.70 10.97 16.40
C LEU A 73 -4.98 12.44 16.68
N ALA A 74 -5.46 12.77 17.88
CA ALA A 74 -5.69 14.16 18.31
C ALA A 74 -4.37 14.94 18.51
N ARG A 75 -3.26 14.25 18.67
CA ARG A 75 -1.92 14.85 18.78
C ARG A 75 -1.34 15.06 17.38
N ARG A 76 -0.50 16.08 17.23
CA ARG A 76 0.35 16.24 16.03
C ARG A 76 1.65 15.48 16.27
N GLY A 77 2.09 14.69 15.25
CA GLY A 77 3.36 13.99 15.36
C GLY A 77 3.42 12.69 14.55
N PRO A 78 4.58 12.04 14.53
CA PRO A 78 4.83 10.88 13.67
C PRO A 78 3.92 9.68 13.97
N ALA A 79 3.55 9.45 15.24
CA ALA A 79 2.62 8.39 15.60
C ALA A 79 1.22 8.60 15.04
N ALA A 80 0.71 9.83 15.07
CA ALA A 80 -0.59 10.16 14.48
C ALA A 80 -0.56 10.02 12.96
N GLU A 81 0.52 10.43 12.32
CA GLU A 81 0.70 10.29 10.88
C GLU A 81 0.79 8.81 10.47
N LEU A 82 1.54 8.01 11.20
CA LEU A 82 1.59 6.56 10.99
C LEU A 82 0.20 5.94 11.05
N ILE A 83 -0.59 6.27 12.08
CA ILE A 83 -1.96 5.73 12.21
C ILE A 83 -2.81 6.16 11.03
N ARG A 84 -2.78 7.43 10.59
CA ARG A 84 -3.56 7.89 9.44
C ARG A 84 -3.21 7.12 8.18
N ARG A 85 -1.91 6.91 7.91
CA ARG A 85 -1.45 6.14 6.75
C ARG A 85 -1.90 4.68 6.82
N LEU A 86 -1.75 4.04 7.98
CA LEU A 86 -2.24 2.68 8.19
C LEU A 86 -3.75 2.58 7.98
N MET A 87 -4.52 3.52 8.51
CA MET A 87 -5.96 3.59 8.31
C MET A 87 -6.32 3.72 6.83
N SER A 88 -5.61 4.57 6.08
CA SER A 88 -5.81 4.74 4.64
C SER A 88 -5.55 3.43 3.89
N VAL A 89 -4.44 2.77 4.16
CA VAL A 89 -4.09 1.50 3.50
C VAL A 89 -5.09 0.39 3.84
N ILE A 90 -5.46 0.23 5.11
CA ILE A 90 -6.46 -0.75 5.55
C ILE A 90 -7.81 -0.47 4.87
N THR A 91 -8.18 0.80 4.73
CA THR A 91 -9.41 1.20 4.02
C THR A 91 -9.34 0.81 2.55
N MET A 92 -8.19 1.00 1.88
CA MET A 92 -8.00 0.55 0.50
C MET A 92 -8.16 -0.97 0.39
N CYS A 93 -7.45 -1.75 1.22
CA CYS A 93 -7.59 -3.22 1.24
C CYS A 93 -9.04 -3.65 1.46
N TYR A 94 -9.80 -2.95 2.30
CA TYR A 94 -11.22 -3.23 2.52
C TYR A 94 -12.07 -3.01 1.26
N TYR A 95 -11.88 -1.89 0.56
CA TYR A 95 -12.65 -1.59 -0.66
C TYR A 95 -12.18 -2.38 -1.89
N GLU A 96 -11.02 -3.02 -1.83
CA GLU A 96 -10.55 -3.94 -2.87
C GLU A 96 -11.18 -5.33 -2.77
N LEU A 97 -11.82 -5.67 -1.64
CA LEU A 97 -12.51 -6.95 -1.50
C LEU A 97 -13.68 -7.07 -2.49
N PRO A 98 -13.75 -8.13 -3.31
CA PRO A 98 -14.80 -8.29 -4.34
C PRO A 98 -16.23 -8.27 -3.79
N GLU A 99 -16.43 -8.76 -2.57
CA GLU A 99 -17.74 -8.70 -1.90
C GLU A 99 -18.13 -7.28 -1.52
N VAL A 100 -17.18 -6.45 -1.09
CA VAL A 100 -17.42 -5.04 -0.77
C VAL A 100 -17.74 -4.27 -2.04
N GLN A 101 -16.96 -4.50 -3.11
CA GLN A 101 -17.21 -3.89 -4.41
C GLN A 101 -18.62 -4.18 -4.92
N ARG A 102 -19.06 -5.45 -4.81
CA ARG A 102 -20.43 -5.84 -5.19
C ARG A 102 -21.51 -5.18 -4.31
N GLU A 103 -21.27 -5.07 -3.00
CA GLU A 103 -22.21 -4.43 -2.07
C GLU A 103 -22.41 -2.94 -2.36
N ILE A 104 -21.36 -2.22 -2.79
CA ILE A 104 -21.44 -0.80 -3.16
C ILE A 104 -21.81 -0.58 -4.63
N GLY A 105 -22.08 -1.66 -5.39
CA GLY A 105 -22.41 -1.58 -6.81
C GLY A 105 -21.23 -1.17 -7.70
N TYR A 106 -20.00 -1.32 -7.23
CA TYR A 106 -18.81 -1.01 -8.00
C TYR A 106 -18.38 -2.20 -8.84
N ASP A 107 -18.59 -2.12 -10.16
CA ASP A 107 -18.11 -3.08 -11.16
C ASP A 107 -17.22 -2.35 -12.17
N PRO A 108 -15.89 -2.36 -11.99
CA PRO A 108 -14.97 -1.69 -12.89
C PRO A 108 -14.74 -2.47 -14.19
N ALA A 109 -15.07 -3.76 -14.26
CA ALA A 109 -14.72 -4.61 -15.39
C ALA A 109 -15.29 -4.12 -16.74
N PRO A 110 -16.58 -3.76 -16.86
CA PRO A 110 -17.12 -3.22 -18.11
C PRO A 110 -16.46 -1.91 -18.52
N TYR A 111 -16.19 -1.02 -17.56
CA TYR A 111 -15.53 0.25 -17.83
C TYR A 111 -14.09 0.04 -18.31
N ILE A 112 -13.31 -0.80 -17.62
CA ILE A 112 -11.92 -1.13 -18.02
C ILE A 112 -11.91 -1.74 -19.41
N ALA A 113 -12.82 -2.68 -19.71
CA ALA A 113 -12.92 -3.30 -21.04
C ALA A 113 -13.24 -2.27 -22.14
N ALA A 114 -14.15 -1.35 -21.86
CA ALA A 114 -14.51 -0.29 -22.81
C ALA A 114 -13.33 0.67 -23.06
N VAL A 115 -12.68 1.15 -22.00
CA VAL A 115 -11.53 2.06 -22.09
C VAL A 115 -10.33 1.37 -22.77
N SER A 116 -10.06 0.10 -22.45
CA SER A 116 -8.99 -0.67 -23.07
C SER A 116 -9.22 -0.84 -24.58
N ARG A 117 -10.46 -1.14 -24.98
CA ARG A 117 -10.82 -1.22 -26.40
C ARG A 117 -10.62 0.12 -27.10
N GLN A 118 -11.14 1.19 -26.53
CA GLN A 118 -10.99 2.54 -27.08
C GLN A 118 -9.52 2.92 -27.24
N ARG A 119 -8.68 2.60 -26.25
CA ARG A 119 -7.23 2.86 -26.31
C ARG A 119 -6.54 2.04 -27.40
N LEU A 120 -6.88 0.77 -27.55
CA LEU A 120 -6.34 -0.08 -28.61
C LEU A 120 -6.76 0.40 -30.00
N GLU A 121 -7.99 0.87 -30.16
CA GLU A 121 -8.47 1.45 -31.40
C GLU A 121 -7.73 2.75 -31.73
N SER A 122 -7.56 3.64 -30.75
CA SER A 122 -6.95 4.95 -30.93
C SER A 122 -5.43 4.91 -31.13
N TYR A 123 -4.75 4.12 -30.32
CA TYR A 123 -3.27 4.12 -30.25
C TYR A 123 -2.62 2.84 -30.79
N GLY A 124 -3.40 1.80 -31.07
CA GLY A 124 -2.88 0.52 -31.57
C GLY A 124 -2.06 0.63 -32.85
N PRO A 125 -2.42 1.48 -33.84
CA PRO A 125 -1.59 1.71 -35.01
C PRO A 125 -0.21 2.30 -34.66
N ASP A 126 -0.17 3.29 -33.77
CA ASP A 126 1.07 3.97 -33.38
C ASP A 126 1.98 3.03 -32.55
N ILE A 127 1.40 2.23 -31.66
CA ILE A 127 2.14 1.23 -30.88
C ILE A 127 2.80 0.22 -31.81
N ARG A 128 2.06 -0.34 -32.79
CA ARG A 128 2.61 -1.29 -33.78
C ARG A 128 3.70 -0.67 -34.64
N ALA A 129 3.52 0.60 -35.04
CA ALA A 129 4.55 1.30 -35.78
C ALA A 129 5.83 1.52 -34.93
N GLY A 130 5.67 1.87 -33.67
CA GLY A 130 6.77 1.99 -32.70
C GLY A 130 7.50 0.68 -32.44
N GLU A 131 6.77 -0.42 -32.24
CA GLU A 131 7.34 -1.77 -32.08
C GLU A 131 8.11 -2.21 -33.33
N ALA A 132 7.57 -1.98 -34.51
CA ALA A 132 8.25 -2.28 -35.78
C ALA A 132 9.54 -1.46 -35.94
N ALA A 133 9.52 -0.19 -35.54
CA ALA A 133 10.70 0.67 -35.59
C ALA A 133 11.80 0.22 -34.62
N VAL A 134 11.43 -0.20 -33.40
CA VAL A 134 12.36 -0.73 -32.41
C VAL A 134 12.97 -2.07 -32.88
N THR A 135 12.16 -2.94 -33.46
CA THR A 135 12.63 -4.23 -33.97
C THR A 135 13.53 -4.08 -35.22
N ALA A 136 13.28 -3.04 -36.02
CA ALA A 136 14.10 -2.74 -37.22
C ALA A 136 15.39 -1.95 -36.91
N ALA A 137 15.50 -1.38 -35.70
CA ALA A 137 16.72 -0.69 -35.30
C ALA A 137 17.88 -1.70 -35.18
N PRO A 138 19.05 -1.48 -35.86
CA PRO A 138 20.19 -2.36 -35.66
C PRO A 138 20.62 -2.32 -34.20
N GLU A 139 20.94 -3.49 -33.63
CA GLU A 139 21.49 -3.59 -32.29
C GLU A 139 22.68 -2.63 -32.18
N HIS A 140 22.52 -1.57 -31.40
CA HIS A 140 23.64 -0.71 -31.08
C HIS A 140 24.57 -1.56 -30.21
N GLY A 141 25.70 -1.97 -30.81
CA GLY A 141 26.78 -2.63 -30.07
C GLY A 141 27.12 -1.81 -28.81
N PRO A 142 27.64 -2.46 -27.77
CA PRO A 142 27.99 -1.78 -26.54
C PRO A 142 28.91 -0.59 -26.87
N PRO A 143 28.70 0.60 -26.28
CA PRO A 143 29.54 1.75 -26.54
C PRO A 143 30.98 1.37 -26.32
N GLU A 144 31.82 1.50 -27.37
CA GLU A 144 33.27 1.30 -27.27
C GLU A 144 33.75 2.16 -26.11
N ARG A 145 34.19 1.51 -25.05
CA ARG A 145 34.84 2.18 -23.95
C ARG A 145 36.15 2.74 -24.52
N GLY A 146 36.17 4.04 -24.78
CA GLY A 146 37.36 4.75 -25.17
C GLY A 146 38.53 4.35 -24.27
N ALA A 147 39.57 3.83 -24.87
CA ALA A 147 40.81 3.49 -24.18
C ALA A 147 41.32 4.75 -23.48
N PRO A 148 41.82 4.67 -22.23
CA PRO A 148 42.46 5.80 -21.58
C PRO A 148 43.69 6.20 -22.36
N GLU A 149 43.72 7.42 -22.92
CA GLU A 149 44.96 8.00 -23.47
C GLU A 149 46.00 8.01 -22.34
N ARG A 150 46.99 7.16 -22.51
CA ARG A 150 48.20 7.21 -21.68
C ARG A 150 48.97 8.47 -22.08
N GLY A 151 48.87 9.49 -21.26
CA GLY A 151 49.81 10.60 -21.31
C GLY A 151 51.26 10.08 -21.14
N ALA A 152 52.09 10.35 -22.06
CA ALA A 152 53.53 10.21 -22.00
C ALA A 152 54.18 11.58 -21.71
N PRO A 153 55.45 11.62 -21.37
CA PRO A 153 56.11 12.09 -20.13
C PRO A 153 56.33 13.57 -20.08
#